data_1b458e3ed4dcfd18477fd539fb0346b2
#
_entry.id   1b458e3ed4dcfd18477fd539fb0346b2
#
_cell.length_a   1.000
_cell.length_b   1.000
_cell.length_c   1.000
_cell.angle_alpha   90.00
_cell.angle_beta   90.00
_cell.angle_gamma   90.00
#
_symmetry.space_group_name_H-M   'P 1'
#
loop_
_entity.id
_entity.type
_entity.pdbx_description
1 polymer ?
#
loop_
_entity_poly.entity_id
_entity_poly.type
_entity_poly.pdbx_seq_one_letter_code
_entity_poly.pdbx_strand_id
1 'polypeptide(L)'
;MPRLTPVTGKSDVPAEQHAVVDQVVKVFGGVRGPFSMLLHSPKLAERVLGLVTFFRDETVTEPKLRSVAILAAVREREAAYVWSAQVAAARRNGVSDEIIDVLRAKGDAGKLPPEEREIVTYVRQLMRTNRVDQAAFDALKKRHDAQWLVELTAAANYFALLSGVVNAFEVAAPADGDKLPV
;
A
#
# COMPACT_ATOMS: atom_id res chain seq x y z
N MET A 1 5.08 -20.49 7.12
CA MET A 1 4.86 -20.84 5.68
C MET A 1 3.51 -20.27 5.28
N PRO A 2 3.33 -19.79 4.05
CA PRO A 2 2.02 -19.32 3.61
C PRO A 2 0.93 -20.40 3.79
N ARG A 3 -0.28 -19.95 4.13
CA ARG A 3 -1.45 -20.86 4.36
C ARG A 3 -1.98 -21.50 3.08
N LEU A 4 -1.72 -20.89 1.93
CA LEU A 4 -1.99 -21.44 0.59
C LEU A 4 -0.69 -21.49 -0.20
N THR A 5 -0.59 -22.45 -1.13
CA THR A 5 0.52 -22.51 -2.07
C THR A 5 0.53 -21.24 -2.92
N PRO A 6 1.62 -20.43 -2.91
CA PRO A 6 1.67 -19.23 -3.73
C PRO A 6 1.65 -19.57 -5.22
N VAL A 7 0.87 -18.82 -5.99
CA VAL A 7 1.03 -18.80 -7.46
C VAL A 7 2.31 -18.02 -7.76
N THR A 8 3.23 -18.62 -8.49
CA THR A 8 4.54 -18.05 -8.83
C THR A 8 4.69 -17.77 -10.32
N GLY A 9 3.86 -18.39 -11.15
CA GLY A 9 3.89 -18.23 -12.59
C GLY A 9 2.77 -18.97 -13.30
N LYS A 10 2.88 -19.03 -14.63
CA LYS A 10 1.87 -19.66 -15.50
C LYS A 10 1.70 -21.16 -15.26
N SER A 11 2.75 -21.84 -14.81
CA SER A 11 2.71 -23.27 -14.50
C SER A 11 1.72 -23.63 -13.38
N ASP A 12 1.38 -22.66 -12.54
CA ASP A 12 0.56 -22.85 -11.34
C ASP A 12 -0.91 -22.55 -11.60
N VAL A 13 -1.26 -22.14 -12.82
CA VAL A 13 -2.63 -21.74 -13.20
C VAL A 13 -3.03 -22.33 -14.55
N PRO A 14 -4.33 -22.56 -14.81
CA PRO A 14 -4.82 -22.98 -16.12
C PRO A 14 -4.47 -21.99 -17.25
N ALA A 15 -4.40 -22.48 -18.48
CA ALA A 15 -3.97 -21.72 -19.66
C ALA A 15 -4.83 -20.45 -19.89
N GLU A 16 -6.12 -20.51 -19.62
CA GLU A 16 -7.05 -19.39 -19.75
C GLU A 16 -6.74 -18.22 -18.79
N GLN A 17 -5.92 -18.44 -17.76
CA GLN A 17 -5.50 -17.45 -16.79
C GLN A 17 -4.12 -16.85 -17.09
N HIS A 18 -3.42 -17.35 -18.11
CA HIS A 18 -2.06 -16.89 -18.43
C HIS A 18 -1.99 -15.39 -18.74
N ALA A 19 -3.02 -14.81 -19.36
CA ALA A 19 -3.05 -13.39 -19.71
C ALA A 19 -2.96 -12.49 -18.47
N VAL A 20 -3.65 -12.81 -17.39
CA VAL A 20 -3.57 -12.02 -16.15
C VAL A 20 -2.23 -12.21 -15.45
N VAL A 21 -1.63 -13.40 -15.52
CA VAL A 21 -0.26 -13.62 -15.00
C VAL A 21 0.74 -12.75 -15.76
N ASP A 22 0.64 -12.68 -17.10
CA ASP A 22 1.50 -11.82 -17.92
C ASP A 22 1.37 -10.34 -17.54
N GLN A 23 0.15 -9.87 -17.27
CA GLN A 23 -0.08 -8.50 -16.82
C GLN A 23 0.59 -8.23 -15.46
N VAL A 24 0.47 -9.15 -14.50
CA VAL A 24 1.14 -9.04 -13.20
C VAL A 24 2.67 -9.01 -13.36
N VAL A 25 3.22 -9.91 -14.18
CA VAL A 25 4.66 -9.94 -14.47
C VAL A 25 5.13 -8.66 -15.15
N LYS A 26 4.38 -8.12 -16.11
CA LYS A 26 4.68 -6.84 -16.76
C LYS A 26 4.76 -5.67 -15.77
N VAL A 27 3.88 -5.65 -14.78
CA VAL A 27 3.81 -4.54 -13.79
C VAL A 27 4.89 -4.66 -12.70
N PHE A 28 5.17 -5.89 -12.22
CA PHE A 28 6.01 -6.12 -11.04
C PHE A 28 7.31 -6.87 -11.31
N GLY A 29 7.55 -7.32 -12.55
CA GLY A 29 8.71 -8.14 -12.90
C GLY A 29 8.63 -9.59 -12.41
N GLY A 30 7.49 -10.02 -11.87
CA GLY A 30 7.25 -11.37 -11.37
C GLY A 30 6.00 -11.48 -10.51
N VAL A 31 5.55 -12.71 -10.24
CA VAL A 31 4.42 -12.97 -9.35
C VAL A 31 4.93 -13.17 -7.92
N ARG A 32 4.54 -12.29 -7.01
CA ARG A 32 4.95 -12.34 -5.60
C ARG A 32 4.01 -11.50 -4.72
N GLY A 33 4.16 -11.64 -3.41
CA GLY A 33 3.41 -10.87 -2.41
C GLY A 33 1.90 -11.08 -2.55
N PRO A 34 1.10 -10.02 -2.46
CA PRO A 34 -0.35 -10.16 -2.50
C PRO A 34 -0.85 -10.79 -3.81
N PHE A 35 -0.17 -10.59 -4.93
CA PHE A 35 -0.57 -11.17 -6.21
C PHE A 35 -0.34 -12.67 -6.31
N SER A 36 0.60 -13.24 -5.53
CA SER A 36 0.73 -14.70 -5.44
C SER A 36 -0.50 -15.38 -4.80
N MET A 37 -1.28 -14.62 -4.03
CA MET A 37 -2.54 -15.08 -3.43
C MET A 37 -3.75 -14.67 -4.29
N LEU A 38 -3.78 -13.44 -4.77
CA LEU A 38 -4.89 -12.91 -5.58
C LEU A 38 -5.11 -13.71 -6.87
N LEU A 39 -4.06 -14.28 -7.45
CA LEU A 39 -4.16 -15.11 -8.65
C LEU A 39 -4.90 -16.43 -8.45
N HIS A 40 -5.22 -16.85 -7.23
CA HIS A 40 -6.24 -17.89 -6.99
C HIS A 40 -7.65 -17.45 -7.43
N SER A 41 -7.85 -16.14 -7.64
CA SER A 41 -9.05 -15.54 -8.22
C SER A 41 -8.66 -14.57 -9.34
N PRO A 42 -8.44 -15.04 -10.57
CA PRO A 42 -7.84 -14.24 -11.65
C PRO A 42 -8.63 -12.98 -12.00
N LYS A 43 -9.96 -13.07 -12.00
CA LYS A 43 -10.83 -11.91 -12.24
C LYS A 43 -10.67 -10.84 -11.15
N LEU A 44 -10.46 -11.24 -9.89
CA LEU A 44 -10.16 -10.30 -8.81
C LEU A 44 -8.77 -9.72 -8.97
N ALA A 45 -7.77 -10.56 -9.26
CA ALA A 45 -6.39 -10.11 -9.50
C ALA A 45 -6.31 -9.04 -10.60
N GLU A 46 -7.02 -9.23 -11.71
CA GLU A 46 -7.12 -8.26 -12.81
C GLU A 46 -7.68 -6.89 -12.35
N ARG A 47 -8.77 -6.89 -11.57
CA ARG A 47 -9.37 -5.64 -11.06
C ARG A 47 -8.47 -4.93 -10.07
N VAL A 48 -7.86 -5.69 -9.17
CA VAL A 48 -6.91 -5.17 -8.19
C VAL A 48 -5.66 -4.61 -8.88
N LEU A 49 -5.17 -5.27 -9.94
CA LEU A 49 -4.05 -4.79 -10.74
C LEU A 49 -4.37 -3.45 -11.44
N GLY A 50 -5.60 -3.27 -11.94
CA GLY A 50 -6.05 -2.01 -12.52
C GLY A 50 -5.94 -0.83 -11.54
N LEU A 51 -6.23 -1.04 -10.26
CA LEU A 51 -6.05 0.00 -9.24
C LEU A 51 -4.57 0.33 -8.97
N VAL A 52 -3.67 -0.67 -9.03
CA VAL A 52 -2.23 -0.40 -8.93
C VAL A 52 -1.77 0.56 -10.02
N THR A 53 -2.14 0.27 -11.28
CA THR A 53 -1.73 1.10 -12.42
C THR A 53 -2.33 2.50 -12.33
N PHE A 54 -3.60 2.62 -11.92
CA PHE A 54 -4.23 3.91 -11.68
C PHE A 54 -3.45 4.73 -10.63
N PHE A 55 -3.19 4.19 -9.45
CA PHE A 55 -2.46 4.93 -8.41
C PHE A 55 -1.00 5.22 -8.78
N ARG A 56 -0.40 4.47 -9.67
CA ARG A 56 0.96 4.72 -10.13
C ARG A 56 1.01 5.80 -11.20
N ASP A 57 0.11 5.76 -12.18
CA ASP A 57 0.28 6.44 -13.46
C ASP A 57 -0.77 7.54 -13.74
N GLU A 58 -1.95 7.49 -13.08
CA GLU A 58 -3.11 8.31 -13.47
C GLU A 58 -3.65 9.21 -12.34
N THR A 59 -3.31 8.93 -11.08
CA THR A 59 -3.81 9.67 -9.92
C THR A 59 -3.28 11.11 -9.87
N VAL A 60 -4.09 12.02 -9.35
CA VAL A 60 -3.69 13.42 -9.13
C VAL A 60 -2.85 13.64 -7.87
N THR A 61 -2.73 12.61 -7.01
CA THR A 61 -1.94 12.74 -5.77
C THR A 61 -0.44 12.68 -6.06
N GLU A 62 0.33 13.59 -5.46
CA GLU A 62 1.78 13.64 -5.61
C GLU A 62 2.43 12.34 -5.12
N PRO A 63 3.42 11.78 -5.84
CA PRO A 63 4.05 10.51 -5.49
C PRO A 63 4.59 10.45 -4.06
N LYS A 64 5.21 11.52 -3.57
CA LYS A 64 5.74 11.63 -2.21
C LYS A 64 4.62 11.54 -1.16
N LEU A 65 3.60 12.38 -1.27
CA LEU A 65 2.50 12.47 -0.30
C LEU A 65 1.66 11.19 -0.28
N ARG A 66 1.40 10.63 -1.45
CA ARG A 66 0.74 9.32 -1.59
C ARG A 66 1.55 8.22 -0.90
N SER A 67 2.88 8.20 -1.06
CA SER A 67 3.74 7.21 -0.39
C SER A 67 3.68 7.34 1.14
N VAL A 68 3.62 8.55 1.67
CA VAL A 68 3.43 8.79 3.12
C VAL A 68 2.10 8.20 3.60
N ALA A 69 1.00 8.44 2.87
CA ALA A 69 -0.30 7.88 3.18
C ALA A 69 -0.31 6.35 3.15
N ILE A 70 0.30 5.77 2.11
CA ILE A 70 0.42 4.32 1.96
C ILE A 70 1.21 3.71 3.11
N LEU A 71 2.39 4.26 3.44
CA LEU A 71 3.21 3.76 4.54
C LEU A 71 2.48 3.87 5.89
N ALA A 72 1.77 4.97 6.14
CA ALA A 72 0.96 5.13 7.34
C ALA A 72 -0.13 4.03 7.44
N ALA A 73 -0.86 3.76 6.34
CA ALA A 73 -1.89 2.74 6.30
C ALA A 73 -1.33 1.33 6.51
N VAL A 74 -0.26 1.00 5.79
CA VAL A 74 0.41 -0.32 5.86
C VAL A 74 0.97 -0.57 7.26
N ARG A 75 1.51 0.46 7.91
CA ARG A 75 2.03 0.35 9.29
C ARG A 75 0.92 0.10 10.30
N GLU A 76 -0.25 0.73 10.16
CA GLU A 76 -1.39 0.45 11.03
C GLU A 76 -1.95 -0.98 10.81
N ARG A 77 -1.76 -1.57 9.63
CA ARG A 77 -2.13 -2.95 9.30
C ARG A 77 -1.05 -3.98 9.64
N GLU A 78 0.11 -3.58 10.17
CA GLU A 78 1.23 -4.48 10.54
C GLU A 78 1.64 -5.42 9.40
N ALA A 79 1.62 -4.95 8.15
CA ALA A 79 1.84 -5.76 6.97
C ALA A 79 3.32 -5.72 6.52
N ALA A 80 4.15 -6.58 7.10
CA ALA A 80 5.60 -6.60 6.89
C ALA A 80 5.99 -6.74 5.41
N TYR A 81 5.27 -7.57 4.64
CA TYR A 81 5.54 -7.72 3.21
C TYR A 81 5.30 -6.41 2.45
N VAL A 82 4.11 -5.82 2.63
CA VAL A 82 3.73 -4.60 1.91
C VAL A 82 4.60 -3.43 2.35
N TRP A 83 4.93 -3.34 3.65
CA TRP A 83 5.86 -2.35 4.19
C TRP A 83 7.20 -2.39 3.47
N SER A 84 7.84 -3.54 3.42
CA SER A 84 9.14 -3.73 2.75
C SER A 84 9.12 -3.21 1.31
N ALA A 85 8.10 -3.58 0.53
CA ALA A 85 7.97 -3.14 -0.85
C ALA A 85 7.71 -1.62 -0.96
N GLN A 86 6.88 -1.07 -0.06
CA GLN A 86 6.48 0.34 -0.12
C GLN A 86 7.55 1.29 0.42
N VAL A 87 8.40 0.89 1.36
CA VAL A 87 9.55 1.70 1.78
C VAL A 87 10.50 1.97 0.62
N ALA A 88 10.82 0.94 -0.16
CA ALA A 88 11.66 1.12 -1.35
C ALA A 88 11.04 2.08 -2.38
N ALA A 89 9.71 2.01 -2.57
CA ALA A 89 8.98 2.94 -3.44
C ALA A 89 8.95 4.37 -2.86
N ALA A 90 8.72 4.51 -1.56
CA ALA A 90 8.66 5.80 -0.88
C ALA A 90 9.99 6.58 -1.00
N ARG A 91 11.13 5.90 -0.80
CA ARG A 91 12.45 6.51 -1.01
C ARG A 91 12.63 7.02 -2.44
N ARG A 92 12.24 6.23 -3.45
CA ARG A 92 12.27 6.68 -4.86
C ARG A 92 11.37 7.87 -5.13
N ASN A 93 10.28 7.99 -4.39
CA ASN A 93 9.32 9.09 -4.48
C ASN A 93 9.70 10.30 -3.60
N GLY A 94 10.89 10.31 -2.99
CA GLY A 94 11.42 11.45 -2.23
C GLY A 94 10.94 11.53 -0.77
N VAL A 95 10.43 10.45 -0.18
CA VAL A 95 10.18 10.38 1.26
C VAL A 95 11.50 10.15 1.98
N SER A 96 11.84 11.02 2.94
CA SER A 96 13.09 10.91 3.69
C SER A 96 13.06 9.77 4.70
N ASP A 97 14.25 9.26 5.08
CA ASP A 97 14.35 8.20 6.07
C ASP A 97 13.82 8.63 7.44
N GLU A 98 13.93 9.92 7.81
CA GLU A 98 13.36 10.45 9.06
C GLU A 98 11.83 10.28 9.10
N ILE A 99 11.14 10.54 7.99
CA ILE A 99 9.69 10.31 7.88
C ILE A 99 9.38 8.82 7.98
N ILE A 100 10.12 7.99 7.25
CA ILE A 100 9.96 6.54 7.26
C ILE A 100 10.16 5.98 8.67
N ASP A 101 11.15 6.47 9.42
CA ASP A 101 11.44 6.02 10.78
C ASP A 101 10.34 6.40 11.77
N VAL A 102 9.79 7.63 11.66
CA VAL A 102 8.62 8.04 12.47
C VAL A 102 7.42 7.14 12.17
N LEU A 103 7.18 6.81 10.90
CA LEU A 103 6.08 5.91 10.53
C LEU A 103 6.34 4.48 11.03
N ARG A 104 7.56 3.94 10.83
CA ARG A 104 7.97 2.60 11.28
C ARG A 104 7.75 2.43 12.78
N ALA A 105 8.16 3.41 13.58
CA ALA A 105 8.03 3.39 15.03
C ALA A 105 6.61 3.69 15.54
N LYS A 106 5.62 3.97 14.67
CA LYS A 106 4.33 4.59 15.05
C LYS A 106 4.50 5.84 15.91
N GLY A 107 5.61 6.55 15.68
CA GLY A 107 6.01 7.71 16.45
C GLY A 107 5.03 8.88 16.34
N ASP A 108 5.30 9.92 17.13
CA ASP A 108 4.50 11.15 17.13
C ASP A 108 4.54 11.85 15.76
N ALA A 109 3.37 12.02 15.16
CA ALA A 109 3.22 12.73 13.91
C ALA A 109 3.61 14.22 14.01
N GLY A 110 3.62 14.80 15.21
CA GLY A 110 4.09 16.15 15.46
C GLY A 110 5.54 16.44 15.04
N LYS A 111 6.35 15.37 14.93
CA LYS A 111 7.74 15.44 14.44
C LYS A 111 7.85 15.56 12.91
N LEU A 112 6.76 15.34 12.18
CA LEU A 112 6.73 15.41 10.72
C LEU A 112 6.52 16.85 10.22
N PRO A 113 6.96 17.15 8.99
CA PRO A 113 6.59 18.41 8.34
C PRO A 113 5.06 18.57 8.29
N PRO A 114 4.55 19.81 8.20
CA PRO A 114 3.11 20.07 8.39
C PRO A 114 2.18 19.24 7.52
N GLU A 115 2.48 19.08 6.24
CA GLU A 115 1.61 18.38 5.29
C GLU A 115 1.65 16.87 5.49
N GLU A 116 2.83 16.27 5.67
CA GLU A 116 2.98 14.86 5.98
C GLU A 116 2.32 14.51 7.34
N ARG A 117 2.41 15.41 8.32
CA ARG A 117 1.74 15.26 9.61
C ARG A 117 0.22 15.19 9.45
N GLU A 118 -0.36 16.08 8.66
CA GLU A 118 -1.80 16.12 8.40
C GLU A 118 -2.27 14.83 7.71
N ILE A 119 -1.53 14.36 6.70
CA ILE A 119 -1.79 13.09 6.00
C ILE A 119 -1.70 11.90 6.98
N VAL A 120 -0.64 11.82 7.77
CA VAL A 120 -0.44 10.72 8.72
C VAL A 120 -1.53 10.72 9.78
N THR A 121 -1.94 11.88 10.28
CA THR A 121 -3.04 12.01 11.24
C THR A 121 -4.35 11.49 10.64
N TYR A 122 -4.69 11.95 9.44
CA TYR A 122 -5.86 11.53 8.69
C TYR A 122 -5.89 10.00 8.48
N VAL A 123 -4.81 9.44 7.95
CA VAL A 123 -4.74 8.02 7.62
C VAL A 123 -4.75 7.15 8.88
N ARG A 124 -4.05 7.54 9.95
CA ARG A 124 -4.08 6.81 11.23
C ARG A 124 -5.47 6.73 11.82
N GLN A 125 -6.21 7.84 11.83
CA GLN A 125 -7.60 7.83 12.28
C GLN A 125 -8.46 6.91 11.43
N LEU A 126 -8.38 7.03 10.10
CA LEU A 126 -9.11 6.20 9.16
C LEU A 126 -8.83 4.70 9.39
N MET A 127 -7.57 4.32 9.55
CA MET A 127 -7.18 2.90 9.71
C MET A 127 -7.57 2.34 11.07
N ARG A 128 -7.53 3.15 12.14
CA ARG A 128 -7.80 2.69 13.51
C ARG A 128 -9.28 2.64 13.85
N THR A 129 -10.04 3.63 13.38
CA THR A 129 -11.44 3.84 13.79
C THR A 129 -12.43 3.73 12.64
N ASN A 130 -11.95 3.57 11.40
CA ASN A 130 -12.73 3.68 10.16
C ASN A 130 -13.49 5.02 10.04
N ARG A 131 -12.95 6.07 10.64
CA ARG A 131 -13.48 7.43 10.65
C ARG A 131 -12.35 8.43 10.70
N VAL A 132 -12.65 9.66 10.27
CA VAL A 132 -11.76 10.81 10.36
C VAL A 132 -12.54 11.93 11.04
N ASP A 133 -11.96 12.61 12.02
CA ASP A 133 -12.59 13.78 12.64
C ASP A 133 -12.59 14.98 11.69
N GLN A 134 -13.46 15.95 11.98
CA GLN A 134 -13.65 17.11 11.13
C GLN A 134 -12.36 17.95 11.02
N ALA A 135 -11.56 18.05 12.08
CA ALA A 135 -10.35 18.85 12.08
C ALA A 135 -9.28 18.27 11.16
N ALA A 136 -9.07 16.94 11.19
CA ALA A 136 -8.13 16.25 10.29
C ALA A 136 -8.60 16.31 8.84
N PHE A 137 -9.91 16.18 8.58
CA PHE A 137 -10.48 16.35 7.25
C PHE A 137 -10.28 17.78 6.71
N ASP A 138 -10.60 18.79 7.51
CA ASP A 138 -10.51 20.19 7.10
C ASP A 138 -9.07 20.64 6.88
N ALA A 139 -8.10 20.08 7.61
CA ALA A 139 -6.70 20.37 7.40
C ALA A 139 -6.26 20.01 5.97
N LEU A 140 -6.59 18.80 5.50
CA LEU A 140 -6.28 18.39 4.13
C LEU A 140 -7.13 19.12 3.08
N LYS A 141 -8.42 19.36 3.36
CA LYS A 141 -9.31 20.07 2.44
C LYS A 141 -8.89 21.52 2.17
N LYS A 142 -8.18 22.16 3.10
CA LYS A 142 -7.63 23.50 2.90
C LYS A 142 -6.49 23.53 1.87
N ARG A 143 -5.81 22.39 1.64
CA ARG A 143 -4.66 22.28 0.73
C ARG A 143 -5.03 21.67 -0.61
N HIS A 144 -5.99 20.74 -0.60
CA HIS A 144 -6.28 19.87 -1.74
C HIS A 144 -7.77 19.89 -2.09
N ASP A 145 -8.06 19.59 -3.34
CA ASP A 145 -9.42 19.48 -3.84
C ASP A 145 -10.08 18.13 -3.48
N ALA A 146 -11.33 18.00 -3.88
CA ALA A 146 -12.11 16.79 -3.58
C ALA A 146 -11.57 15.55 -4.28
N GLN A 147 -11.08 15.68 -5.51
CA GLN A 147 -10.52 14.55 -6.27
C GLN A 147 -9.27 14.01 -5.55
N TRP A 148 -8.34 14.89 -5.18
CA TRP A 148 -7.14 14.52 -4.46
C TRP A 148 -7.46 13.79 -3.14
N LEU A 149 -8.40 14.30 -2.35
CA LEU A 149 -8.83 13.67 -1.09
C LEU A 149 -9.41 12.27 -1.29
N VAL A 150 -10.26 12.11 -2.30
CA VAL A 150 -10.86 10.82 -2.63
C VAL A 150 -9.79 9.82 -3.06
N GLU A 151 -8.87 10.24 -3.93
CA GLU A 151 -7.82 9.36 -4.45
C GLU A 151 -6.79 9.00 -3.37
N LEU A 152 -6.39 9.93 -2.49
CA LEU A 152 -5.53 9.63 -1.35
C LEU A 152 -6.19 8.61 -0.41
N THR A 153 -7.46 8.85 -0.09
CA THR A 153 -8.25 7.94 0.77
C THR A 153 -8.36 6.55 0.14
N ALA A 154 -8.65 6.49 -1.15
CA ALA A 154 -8.73 5.24 -1.89
C ALA A 154 -7.37 4.52 -1.94
N ALA A 155 -6.26 5.23 -2.16
CA ALA A 155 -4.92 4.65 -2.15
C ALA A 155 -4.58 4.03 -0.78
N ALA A 156 -4.82 4.74 0.33
CA ALA A 156 -4.59 4.21 1.67
C ALA A 156 -5.39 2.92 1.93
N ASN A 157 -6.68 2.89 1.56
CA ASN A 157 -7.54 1.71 1.72
C ASN A 157 -7.18 0.57 0.77
N TYR A 158 -6.74 0.88 -0.45
CA TYR A 158 -6.25 -0.12 -1.40
C TYR A 158 -5.04 -0.88 -0.83
N PHE A 159 -4.07 -0.17 -0.27
CA PHE A 159 -2.91 -0.81 0.37
C PHE A 159 -3.27 -1.50 1.69
N ALA A 160 -4.32 -1.07 2.39
CA ALA A 160 -4.88 -1.82 3.51
C ALA A 160 -5.53 -3.15 3.06
N LEU A 161 -6.19 -3.19 1.89
CA LEU A 161 -6.68 -4.42 1.28
C LEU A 161 -5.52 -5.38 0.97
N LEU A 162 -4.46 -4.92 0.30
CA LEU A 162 -3.28 -5.75 0.02
C LEU A 162 -2.62 -6.25 1.29
N SER A 163 -2.57 -5.42 2.34
CA SER A 163 -2.07 -5.78 3.67
C SER A 163 -2.90 -6.91 4.28
N GLY A 164 -4.22 -6.83 4.20
CA GLY A 164 -5.13 -7.88 4.66
C GLY A 164 -4.88 -9.21 3.95
N VAL A 165 -4.66 -9.17 2.63
CA VAL A 165 -4.37 -10.40 1.85
C VAL A 165 -3.08 -11.04 2.32
N VAL A 166 -1.96 -10.32 2.40
CA VAL A 166 -0.67 -10.92 2.82
C VAL A 166 -0.69 -11.40 4.25
N ASN A 167 -1.36 -10.69 5.15
CA ASN A 167 -1.46 -11.06 6.56
C ASN A 167 -2.35 -12.30 6.75
N ALA A 168 -3.53 -12.34 6.11
CA ALA A 168 -4.46 -13.46 6.22
C ALA A 168 -3.85 -14.79 5.72
N PHE A 169 -3.01 -14.72 4.68
CA PHE A 169 -2.36 -15.90 4.09
C PHE A 169 -0.91 -16.11 4.56
N GLU A 170 -0.43 -15.32 5.51
CA GLU A 170 0.93 -15.40 6.08
C GLU A 170 2.03 -15.37 5.01
N VAL A 171 1.90 -14.48 4.04
CA VAL A 171 2.93 -14.29 3.01
C VAL A 171 4.15 -13.62 3.64
N ALA A 172 5.27 -14.34 3.69
CA ALA A 172 6.49 -13.86 4.31
C ALA A 172 7.09 -12.65 3.56
N ALA A 173 7.54 -11.66 4.32
CA ALA A 173 8.30 -10.55 3.76
C ALA A 173 9.67 -11.03 3.25
N PRO A 174 10.24 -10.34 2.22
CA PRO A 174 11.60 -10.61 1.77
C PRO A 174 12.61 -10.49 2.94
N ALA A 175 13.57 -11.42 2.98
CA ALA A 175 14.53 -11.49 4.09
C ALA A 175 15.45 -10.25 4.15
N ASP A 176 15.76 -9.68 2.98
CA ASP A 176 16.60 -8.50 2.75
C ASP A 176 15.81 -7.18 2.73
N GLY A 177 14.50 -7.24 2.91
CA GLY A 177 13.63 -6.06 2.86
C GLY A 177 13.64 -5.25 4.15
N ASP A 178 13.12 -4.03 4.06
CA ASP A 178 12.89 -3.15 5.20
C ASP A 178 11.92 -3.81 6.20
N LYS A 179 12.32 -3.89 7.48
CA LYS A 179 11.57 -4.63 8.50
C LYS A 179 10.67 -3.72 9.32
N LEU A 180 9.54 -4.25 9.73
CA LEU A 180 8.75 -3.67 10.82
C LEU A 180 9.29 -4.19 12.16
N PRO A 181 9.27 -3.36 13.23
CA PRO A 181 9.52 -3.85 14.57
C PRO A 181 8.45 -4.88 14.95
N VAL A 182 8.89 -5.96 15.58
CA VAL A 182 8.03 -7.01 16.14
C VAL A 182 7.41 -6.53 17.44
#